data_16bde02a1d6b92171e77c013e0dc3118
#
_entry.id   16bde02a1d6b92171e77c013e0dc3118
#
_cell.length_a   1.000
_cell.length_b   1.000
_cell.length_c   1.000
_cell.angle_alpha   90.00
_cell.angle_beta   90.00
_cell.angle_gamma   90.00
#
_symmetry.space_group_name_H-M   'P 1'
#
loop_
_entity.id
_entity.type
_entity.pdbx_description
1 polymer ?
#
loop_
_entity_poly.entity_id
_entity_poly.type
_entity_poly.pdbx_seq_one_letter_code
_entity_poly.pdbx_strand_id
1 'polypeptide(L)'
;MIGVPHSRIRHVFTAFGGARCEVIVCDSNRDDVSAIVADTHAFERSLTRFDPDSELSRFNANAGSRVAVSPLLAELLRVCLDASALSDGLVNAACLPALIEAGYDRSFTELRRDTMTAKRPSRSTEVPALPDVLEVGEGWARLAHECSIDLGGIGKGWLADRLCERFDNAAINLGGDIRARGEGPQGRGWDVALCDGRTVTVRDAGIATSGISGRRWPGGHHLIDPRTGVPASTGITAVSVIAVNALRAEVLAKGACLIGASAAGSWLQARGAACHALAPSTVEPAA
;
A
#
# COMPACT_ATOMS: atom_id res chain seq x y z
N MET A 1 11.56 -23.76 -27.08
CA MET A 1 10.16 -24.16 -27.29
C MET A 1 9.34 -22.86 -27.17
N ILE A 2 8.60 -22.49 -28.23
CA ILE A 2 7.68 -21.36 -28.23
C ILE A 2 6.46 -21.86 -27.40
N GLY A 3 6.23 -21.30 -26.21
CA GLY A 3 5.11 -21.67 -25.36
C GLY A 3 3.78 -21.45 -26.09
N VAL A 4 2.82 -22.35 -25.89
CA VAL A 4 1.47 -22.21 -26.42
C VAL A 4 0.86 -20.95 -25.76
N PRO A 5 0.29 -20.00 -26.52
CA PRO A 5 -0.31 -18.83 -25.93
C PRO A 5 -1.53 -19.26 -25.07
N HIS A 6 -1.49 -18.89 -23.79
CA HIS A 6 -2.58 -19.14 -22.86
C HIS A 6 -3.80 -18.25 -23.19
N SER A 7 -5.01 -18.79 -23.05
CA SER A 7 -6.20 -17.97 -23.06
C SER A 7 -6.15 -17.00 -21.87
N ARG A 8 -6.48 -15.72 -22.10
CA ARG A 8 -6.42 -14.72 -21.02
C ARG A 8 -7.72 -13.94 -20.89
N ILE A 9 -8.09 -13.66 -19.66
CA ILE A 9 -9.13 -12.69 -19.31
C ILE A 9 -8.45 -11.51 -18.64
N ARG A 10 -8.73 -10.32 -19.14
CA ARG A 10 -8.28 -9.05 -18.58
C ARG A 10 -9.49 -8.25 -18.14
N HIS A 11 -9.49 -7.77 -16.91
CA HIS A 11 -10.52 -6.92 -16.37
C HIS A 11 -9.92 -5.71 -15.64
N VAL A 12 -10.49 -4.53 -15.87
CA VAL A 12 -10.07 -3.29 -15.23
C VAL A 12 -11.25 -2.73 -14.47
N PHE A 13 -11.02 -2.33 -13.22
CA PHE A 13 -12.01 -1.76 -12.34
C PHE A 13 -11.39 -0.68 -11.43
N THR A 14 -12.18 -0.05 -10.61
CA THR A 14 -11.72 0.96 -9.64
C THR A 14 -12.06 0.52 -8.23
N ALA A 15 -11.11 0.71 -7.29
CA ALA A 15 -11.29 0.47 -5.86
C ALA A 15 -10.39 1.42 -5.05
N PHE A 16 -10.41 1.35 -3.74
CA PHE A 16 -9.52 2.08 -2.84
C PHE A 16 -9.53 3.60 -3.07
N GLY A 17 -10.75 4.16 -3.15
CA GLY A 17 -10.92 5.60 -3.35
C GLY A 17 -10.57 6.07 -4.77
N GLY A 18 -10.87 5.25 -5.78
CA GLY A 18 -10.70 5.57 -7.20
C GLY A 18 -9.36 5.13 -7.81
N ALA A 19 -8.60 4.28 -7.14
CA ALA A 19 -7.41 3.69 -7.72
C ALA A 19 -7.78 2.72 -8.85
N ARG A 20 -7.03 2.77 -9.96
CA ARG A 20 -7.19 1.82 -11.05
C ARG A 20 -6.63 0.48 -10.64
N CYS A 21 -7.47 -0.54 -10.70
CA CYS A 21 -7.13 -1.94 -10.45
C CYS A 21 -7.24 -2.75 -11.73
N GLU A 22 -6.46 -3.81 -11.83
CA GLU A 22 -6.43 -4.67 -13.00
C GLU A 22 -6.16 -6.12 -12.61
N VAL A 23 -6.93 -7.02 -13.16
CA VAL A 23 -6.78 -8.47 -13.02
C VAL A 23 -6.55 -9.06 -14.40
N ILE A 24 -5.51 -9.85 -14.52
CA ILE A 24 -5.23 -10.67 -15.71
C ILE A 24 -5.04 -12.11 -15.24
N VAL A 25 -5.90 -13.00 -15.69
CA VAL A 25 -5.81 -14.44 -15.40
C VAL A 25 -5.68 -15.22 -16.69
N CYS A 26 -4.85 -16.26 -16.67
CA CYS A 26 -4.69 -17.18 -17.79
C CYS A 26 -5.41 -18.50 -17.47
N ASP A 27 -5.99 -19.11 -18.49
CA ASP A 27 -6.65 -20.43 -18.41
C ASP A 27 -7.72 -20.55 -17.31
N SER A 28 -8.46 -19.47 -17.11
CA SER A 28 -9.48 -19.30 -16.08
C SER A 28 -10.78 -18.79 -16.71
N ASN A 29 -11.82 -18.58 -15.91
CA ASN A 29 -13.13 -18.15 -16.37
C ASN A 29 -13.53 -16.76 -15.84
N ARG A 30 -14.67 -16.23 -16.33
CA ARG A 30 -15.15 -14.89 -15.97
C ARG A 30 -15.66 -14.81 -14.53
N ASP A 31 -16.14 -15.93 -13.98
CA ASP A 31 -16.68 -15.96 -12.61
C ASP A 31 -15.56 -15.80 -11.59
N ASP A 32 -14.38 -16.37 -11.86
CA ASP A 32 -13.19 -16.18 -11.03
C ASP A 32 -12.79 -14.70 -10.96
N VAL A 33 -12.81 -14.00 -12.10
CA VAL A 33 -12.51 -12.56 -12.16
C VAL A 33 -13.57 -11.74 -11.42
N SER A 34 -14.85 -12.10 -11.56
CA SER A 34 -15.94 -11.43 -10.86
C SER A 34 -15.82 -11.61 -9.34
N ALA A 35 -15.41 -12.79 -8.88
CA ALA A 35 -15.14 -13.07 -7.47
C ALA A 35 -13.99 -12.19 -6.92
N ILE A 36 -12.90 -12.03 -7.68
CA ILE A 36 -11.79 -11.13 -7.28
C ILE A 36 -12.28 -9.70 -7.10
N VAL A 37 -13.09 -9.18 -8.04
CA VAL A 37 -13.62 -7.81 -7.95
C VAL A 37 -14.53 -7.67 -6.73
N ALA A 38 -15.42 -8.64 -6.49
CA ALA A 38 -16.31 -8.64 -5.34
C ALA A 38 -15.54 -8.67 -4.01
N ASP A 39 -14.53 -9.54 -3.90
CA ASP A 39 -13.68 -9.65 -2.71
C ASP A 39 -12.85 -8.39 -2.47
N THR A 40 -12.35 -7.74 -3.54
CA THR A 40 -11.63 -6.46 -3.43
C THR A 40 -12.53 -5.38 -2.84
N HIS A 41 -13.78 -5.26 -3.31
CA HIS A 41 -14.71 -4.29 -2.76
C HIS A 41 -15.20 -4.64 -1.36
N ALA A 42 -15.36 -5.93 -1.04
CA ALA A 42 -15.69 -6.36 0.33
C ALA A 42 -14.59 -6.01 1.31
N PHE A 43 -13.32 -6.24 0.93
CA PHE A 43 -12.16 -5.85 1.70
C PHE A 43 -12.11 -4.32 1.92
N GLU A 44 -12.27 -3.53 0.86
CA GLU A 44 -12.30 -2.07 0.96
C GLU A 44 -13.39 -1.61 1.92
N ARG A 45 -14.62 -2.08 1.79
CA ARG A 45 -15.73 -1.70 2.68
C ARG A 45 -15.47 -2.04 4.14
N SER A 46 -14.93 -3.22 4.41
CA SER A 46 -14.66 -3.67 5.78
C SER A 46 -13.56 -2.87 6.48
N LEU A 47 -12.58 -2.39 5.73
CA LEU A 47 -11.31 -1.88 6.28
C LEU A 47 -11.01 -0.43 5.88
N THR A 48 -11.96 0.26 5.27
CA THR A 48 -11.82 1.69 5.01
C THR A 48 -11.95 2.51 6.30
N ARG A 49 -11.12 3.55 6.45
CA ARG A 49 -11.25 4.52 7.54
C ARG A 49 -12.27 5.64 7.26
N PHE A 50 -12.83 5.66 6.06
CA PHE A 50 -13.76 6.71 5.60
C PHE A 50 -15.23 6.34 5.82
N ASP A 51 -15.51 5.11 6.22
CA ASP A 51 -16.83 4.64 6.62
C ASP A 51 -16.83 4.38 8.13
N PRO A 52 -17.65 5.10 8.93
CA PRO A 52 -17.72 4.90 10.38
C PRO A 52 -18.18 3.49 10.77
N ASP A 53 -18.91 2.82 9.88
CA ASP A 53 -19.43 1.47 10.10
C ASP A 53 -18.45 0.37 9.68
N SER A 54 -17.30 0.70 9.13
CA SER A 54 -16.25 -0.26 8.83
C SER A 54 -15.65 -0.86 10.10
N GLU A 55 -15.11 -2.07 10.02
CA GLU A 55 -14.47 -2.70 11.17
C GLU A 55 -13.26 -1.90 11.65
N LEU A 56 -12.45 -1.37 10.71
CA LEU A 56 -11.30 -0.54 11.05
C LEU A 56 -11.71 0.75 11.79
N SER A 57 -12.76 1.43 11.33
CA SER A 57 -13.24 2.65 11.98
C SER A 57 -13.76 2.37 13.39
N ARG A 58 -14.54 1.29 13.58
CA ARG A 58 -14.98 0.86 14.91
C ARG A 58 -13.81 0.47 15.81
N PHE A 59 -12.78 -0.19 15.29
CA PHE A 59 -11.56 -0.49 16.04
C PHE A 59 -10.89 0.81 16.51
N ASN A 60 -10.68 1.77 15.61
CA ASN A 60 -10.09 3.08 15.95
C ASN A 60 -10.93 3.85 16.98
N ALA A 61 -12.26 3.82 16.85
CA ALA A 61 -13.17 4.50 17.80
C ALA A 61 -13.13 3.91 19.22
N ASN A 62 -12.65 2.68 19.38
CA ASN A 62 -12.52 2.01 20.68
C ASN A 62 -11.06 1.98 21.20
N ALA A 63 -10.22 2.92 20.74
CA ALA A 63 -8.84 3.06 21.25
C ALA A 63 -8.83 3.20 22.79
N GLY A 64 -7.86 2.55 23.42
CA GLY A 64 -7.76 2.41 24.89
C GLY A 64 -8.35 1.11 25.42
N SER A 65 -9.24 0.44 24.68
CA SER A 65 -9.94 -0.77 25.12
C SER A 65 -9.52 -2.01 24.32
N ARG A 66 -9.59 -3.18 24.94
CA ARG A 66 -9.55 -4.45 24.18
C ARG A 66 -10.89 -4.67 23.50
N VAL A 67 -10.87 -4.93 22.20
CA VAL A 67 -12.07 -5.22 21.41
C VAL A 67 -11.91 -6.52 20.65
N ALA A 68 -13.01 -7.22 20.47
CA ALA A 68 -13.04 -8.38 19.57
C ALA A 68 -12.86 -7.90 18.13
N VAL A 69 -12.03 -8.59 17.38
CA VAL A 69 -11.75 -8.31 15.97
C VAL A 69 -11.91 -9.57 15.13
N SER A 70 -12.29 -9.38 13.86
CA SER A 70 -12.36 -10.47 12.91
C SER A 70 -10.97 -11.10 12.68
N PRO A 71 -10.92 -12.36 12.22
CA PRO A 71 -9.65 -12.97 11.80
C PRO A 71 -8.89 -12.15 10.77
N LEU A 72 -9.62 -11.51 9.83
CA LEU A 72 -9.06 -10.65 8.79
C LEU A 72 -8.37 -9.42 9.40
N LEU A 73 -9.06 -8.68 10.28
CA LEU A 73 -8.46 -7.50 10.91
C LEU A 73 -7.28 -7.90 11.81
N ALA A 74 -7.42 -8.97 12.61
CA ALA A 74 -6.34 -9.47 13.45
C ALA A 74 -5.08 -9.85 12.63
N GLU A 75 -5.25 -10.47 11.47
CA GLU A 75 -4.15 -10.79 10.56
C GLU A 75 -3.48 -9.52 10.04
N LEU A 76 -4.25 -8.56 9.54
CA LEU A 76 -3.71 -7.31 9.01
C LEU A 76 -3.03 -6.45 10.07
N LEU A 77 -3.51 -6.46 11.30
CA LEU A 77 -2.85 -5.78 12.41
C LEU A 77 -1.47 -6.39 12.72
N ARG A 78 -1.33 -7.73 12.65
CA ARG A 78 -0.02 -8.39 12.75
C ARG A 78 0.88 -8.04 11.57
N VAL A 79 0.34 -8.04 10.36
CA VAL A 79 1.06 -7.60 9.16
C VAL A 79 1.55 -6.15 9.28
N CYS A 80 0.80 -5.25 9.93
CA CYS A 80 1.27 -3.90 10.24
C CYS A 80 2.50 -3.90 11.16
N LEU A 81 2.51 -4.75 12.20
CA LEU A 81 3.66 -4.90 13.09
C LEU A 81 4.89 -5.43 12.34
N ASP A 82 4.70 -6.45 11.50
CA ASP A 82 5.76 -7.03 10.67
C ASP A 82 6.30 -6.01 9.64
N ALA A 83 5.42 -5.23 9.02
CA ALA A 83 5.79 -4.16 8.09
C ALA A 83 6.59 -3.04 8.80
N SER A 84 6.18 -2.69 10.01
CA SER A 84 6.91 -1.74 10.84
C SER A 84 8.31 -2.26 11.18
N ALA A 85 8.42 -3.50 11.62
CA ALA A 85 9.72 -4.14 11.92
C ALA A 85 10.61 -4.25 10.67
N LEU A 86 10.05 -4.69 9.52
CA LEU A 86 10.78 -4.79 8.24
C LEU A 86 11.34 -3.46 7.78
N SER A 87 10.65 -2.35 8.07
CA SER A 87 10.97 -1.01 7.59
C SER A 87 11.66 -0.12 8.64
N ASP A 88 12.07 -0.66 9.80
CA ASP A 88 12.62 0.11 10.94
C ASP A 88 11.66 1.23 11.40
N GLY A 89 10.35 0.94 11.39
CA GLY A 89 9.31 1.87 11.79
C GLY A 89 8.90 2.90 10.71
N LEU A 90 9.54 2.92 9.54
CA LEU A 90 9.22 3.87 8.47
C LEU A 90 7.82 3.64 7.89
N VAL A 91 7.38 2.38 7.76
CA VAL A 91 6.00 2.06 7.42
C VAL A 91 5.24 1.82 8.72
N ASN A 92 4.47 2.80 9.12
CA ASN A 92 3.81 2.84 10.42
C ASN A 92 2.32 3.15 10.27
N ALA A 93 1.47 2.18 10.61
CA ALA A 93 0.02 2.34 10.53
C ALA A 93 -0.52 3.43 11.49
N ALA A 94 0.20 3.74 12.58
CA ALA A 94 -0.17 4.79 13.54
C ALA A 94 0.03 6.23 13.02
N CYS A 95 0.44 6.41 11.76
CA CYS A 95 0.52 7.73 11.11
C CYS A 95 -0.86 8.37 10.83
N LEU A 96 -1.99 7.73 11.14
CA LEU A 96 -3.30 8.25 10.78
C LEU A 96 -3.60 9.65 11.36
N PRO A 97 -3.32 9.96 12.65
CA PRO A 97 -3.53 11.32 13.17
C PRO A 97 -2.74 12.37 12.39
N ALA A 98 -1.47 12.11 12.09
CA ALA A 98 -0.61 13.00 11.32
C ALA A 98 -1.10 13.15 9.86
N LEU A 99 -1.64 12.08 9.27
CA LEU A 99 -2.22 12.09 7.94
C LEU A 99 -3.49 12.96 7.87
N ILE A 100 -4.34 12.89 8.90
CA ILE A 100 -5.54 13.74 9.03
C ILE A 100 -5.12 15.20 9.21
N GLU A 101 -4.17 15.49 10.07
CA GLU A 101 -3.66 16.85 10.29
C GLU A 101 -3.00 17.44 9.03
N ALA A 102 -2.37 16.60 8.21
CA ALA A 102 -1.86 17.00 6.90
C ALA A 102 -2.97 17.28 5.86
N GLY A 103 -4.24 17.07 6.23
CA GLY A 103 -5.42 17.37 5.40
C GLY A 103 -6.03 16.19 4.66
N TYR A 104 -5.61 14.95 4.94
CA TYR A 104 -6.22 13.75 4.37
C TYR A 104 -7.26 13.16 5.32
N ASP A 105 -8.29 13.94 5.61
CA ASP A 105 -9.37 13.64 6.56
C ASP A 105 -10.61 12.96 5.93
N ARG A 106 -10.69 12.93 4.61
CA ARG A 106 -11.81 12.37 3.81
C ARG A 106 -11.28 11.56 2.65
N SER A 107 -12.17 10.88 1.90
CA SER A 107 -11.75 10.09 0.74
C SER A 107 -11.00 10.95 -0.29
N PHE A 108 -10.02 10.36 -1.00
CA PHE A 108 -9.24 11.12 -1.98
C PHE A 108 -10.09 11.66 -3.13
N THR A 109 -11.18 11.00 -3.45
CA THR A 109 -12.15 11.48 -4.46
C THR A 109 -12.85 12.77 -4.02
N GLU A 110 -13.18 12.88 -2.74
CA GLU A 110 -13.76 14.09 -2.14
C GLU A 110 -12.72 15.19 -2.02
N LEU A 111 -11.53 14.86 -1.55
CA LEU A 111 -10.41 15.78 -1.38
C LEU A 111 -10.01 16.45 -2.73
N ARG A 112 -10.04 15.71 -3.84
CA ARG A 112 -9.77 16.26 -5.18
C ARG A 112 -10.83 17.24 -5.69
N ARG A 113 -12.05 17.17 -5.19
CA ARG A 113 -13.15 18.08 -5.56
C ARG A 113 -13.11 19.36 -4.73
N ASP A 114 -12.43 19.34 -3.60
CA ASP A 114 -12.30 20.49 -2.72
C ASP A 114 -11.15 21.38 -3.21
N THR A 115 -11.51 22.54 -3.75
CA THR A 115 -10.54 23.56 -4.23
C THR A 115 -10.07 24.50 -3.13
N MET A 116 -10.59 24.32 -1.91
CA MET A 116 -10.20 25.13 -0.76
C MET A 116 -8.74 24.85 -0.37
N THR A 117 -8.02 25.90 -0.07
CA THR A 117 -6.61 25.84 0.35
C THR A 117 -6.46 24.96 1.58
N ALA A 118 -5.88 23.78 1.39
CA ALA A 118 -5.49 22.94 2.52
C ALA A 118 -4.46 23.71 3.36
N LYS A 119 -4.74 23.86 4.64
CA LYS A 119 -3.75 24.37 5.60
C LYS A 119 -2.52 23.47 5.57
N ARG A 120 -1.35 24.04 5.41
CA ARG A 120 -0.12 23.33 5.74
C ARG A 120 -0.22 22.92 7.20
N PRO A 121 0.16 21.68 7.56
CA PRO A 121 0.19 21.28 8.95
C PRO A 121 1.04 22.30 9.73
N SER A 122 0.45 22.90 10.74
CA SER A 122 1.10 23.96 11.54
C SER A 122 2.01 23.39 12.62
N ARG A 123 1.91 22.09 12.89
CA ARG A 123 2.66 21.35 13.91
C ARG A 123 2.99 19.96 13.39
N SER A 124 4.14 19.44 13.83
CA SER A 124 4.49 18.04 13.72
C SER A 124 3.63 17.26 14.73
N THR A 125 2.92 16.23 14.27
CA THR A 125 2.23 15.28 15.16
C THR A 125 3.20 14.15 15.47
N GLU A 126 3.47 13.92 16.75
CA GLU A 126 4.30 12.80 17.16
C GLU A 126 3.65 11.49 16.74
N VAL A 127 4.40 10.64 16.05
CA VAL A 127 3.96 9.31 15.63
C VAL A 127 4.62 8.27 16.54
N PRO A 128 3.86 7.60 17.41
CA PRO A 128 4.43 6.59 18.30
C PRO A 128 4.90 5.37 17.50
N ALA A 129 5.87 4.64 18.04
CA ALA A 129 6.25 3.37 17.44
C ALA A 129 5.06 2.38 17.51
N LEU A 130 4.75 1.74 16.40
CA LEU A 130 3.55 0.89 16.32
C LEU A 130 3.50 -0.23 17.38
N PRO A 131 4.63 -0.92 17.71
CA PRO A 131 4.62 -1.94 18.75
C PRO A 131 4.29 -1.42 20.17
N ASP A 132 4.49 -0.13 20.41
CA ASP A 132 4.21 0.46 21.73
C ASP A 132 2.72 0.78 21.93
N VAL A 133 1.97 0.84 20.81
CA VAL A 133 0.56 1.27 20.83
C VAL A 133 -0.43 0.23 20.34
N LEU A 134 0.02 -0.86 19.73
CA LEU A 134 -0.82 -1.90 19.16
C LEU A 134 -0.50 -3.27 19.77
N GLU A 135 -1.50 -3.87 20.41
CA GLU A 135 -1.48 -5.26 20.89
C GLU A 135 -2.47 -6.11 20.08
N VAL A 136 -2.06 -7.31 19.68
CA VAL A 136 -2.91 -8.26 18.95
C VAL A 136 -2.86 -9.62 19.62
N GLY A 137 -3.99 -10.04 20.18
CA GLY A 137 -4.17 -11.35 20.79
C GLY A 137 -4.96 -12.31 19.91
N GLU A 138 -5.43 -13.41 20.52
CA GLU A 138 -6.32 -14.37 19.85
C GLU A 138 -7.76 -13.85 19.89
N GLY A 139 -8.30 -13.46 18.72
CA GLY A 139 -9.66 -12.93 18.58
C GLY A 139 -9.89 -11.51 19.15
N TRP A 140 -8.86 -10.81 19.58
CA TRP A 140 -8.96 -9.45 20.10
C TRP A 140 -7.72 -8.61 19.71
N ALA A 141 -7.90 -7.31 19.72
CA ALA A 141 -6.80 -6.35 19.61
C ALA A 141 -7.05 -5.14 20.54
N ARG A 142 -5.99 -4.39 20.82
CA ARG A 142 -6.04 -3.15 21.57
C ARG A 142 -5.13 -2.12 20.92
N LEU A 143 -5.67 -0.95 20.72
CA LEU A 143 -4.91 0.25 20.34
C LEU A 143 -4.80 1.16 21.56
N ALA A 144 -3.66 1.79 21.77
CA ALA A 144 -3.48 2.75 22.88
C ALA A 144 -4.45 3.93 22.75
N HIS A 145 -4.79 4.54 23.87
CA HIS A 145 -5.68 5.71 23.93
C HIS A 145 -5.14 6.84 23.03
N GLU A 146 -6.03 7.57 22.36
CA GLU A 146 -5.71 8.67 21.42
C GLU A 146 -4.92 8.25 20.16
N CYS A 147 -4.67 6.95 19.97
CA CYS A 147 -4.08 6.45 18.74
C CYS A 147 -5.15 6.03 17.73
N SER A 148 -4.83 6.13 16.46
CA SER A 148 -5.61 5.55 15.37
C SER A 148 -4.70 5.08 14.24
N ILE A 149 -5.16 4.08 13.48
CA ILE A 149 -4.37 3.44 12.45
C ILE A 149 -5.05 3.48 11.08
N ASP A 150 -4.23 3.46 10.03
CA ASP A 150 -4.66 3.32 8.64
C ASP A 150 -3.92 2.13 7.97
N LEU A 151 -4.68 1.30 7.28
CA LEU A 151 -4.17 0.13 6.55
C LEU A 151 -3.80 0.42 5.09
N GLY A 152 -3.99 1.64 4.61
CA GLY A 152 -3.72 2.04 3.23
C GLY A 152 -2.26 1.88 2.77
N GLY A 153 -1.36 1.66 3.73
CA GLY A 153 0.07 1.45 3.49
C GLY A 153 0.49 0.00 3.28
N ILE A 154 -0.39 -0.99 3.55
CA ILE A 154 -0.06 -2.41 3.48
C ILE A 154 -1.18 -3.27 2.89
N GLY A 155 -2.43 -2.80 2.95
CA GLY A 155 -3.61 -3.62 2.66
C GLY A 155 -3.71 -4.04 1.20
N LYS A 156 -3.25 -3.23 0.25
CA LYS A 156 -3.37 -3.53 -1.18
C LYS A 156 -2.39 -4.62 -1.61
N GLY A 157 -1.14 -4.54 -1.19
CA GLY A 157 -0.14 -5.57 -1.48
C GLY A 157 -0.51 -6.91 -0.83
N TRP A 158 -0.96 -6.88 0.43
CA TRP A 158 -1.44 -8.07 1.11
C TRP A 158 -2.62 -8.71 0.36
N LEU A 159 -3.60 -7.92 -0.04
CA LEU A 159 -4.75 -8.43 -0.78
C LEU A 159 -4.37 -8.96 -2.17
N ALA A 160 -3.48 -8.26 -2.89
CA ALA A 160 -3.01 -8.72 -4.19
C ALA A 160 -2.35 -10.11 -4.09
N ASP A 161 -1.54 -10.34 -3.05
CA ASP A 161 -0.94 -11.64 -2.78
C ASP A 161 -2.02 -12.71 -2.56
N ARG A 162 -2.97 -12.47 -1.64
CA ARG A 162 -4.05 -13.41 -1.30
C ARG A 162 -4.96 -13.76 -2.49
N LEU A 163 -5.31 -12.77 -3.29
CA LEU A 163 -6.16 -13.00 -4.47
C LEU A 163 -5.40 -13.78 -5.55
N CYS A 164 -4.12 -13.47 -5.74
CA CYS A 164 -3.31 -14.12 -6.77
C CYS A 164 -2.94 -15.57 -6.42
N GLU A 165 -2.94 -15.95 -5.14
CA GLU A 165 -2.70 -17.33 -4.67
C GLU A 165 -3.72 -18.33 -5.22
N ARG A 166 -4.90 -17.87 -5.65
CA ARG A 166 -5.95 -18.70 -6.24
C ARG A 166 -5.65 -19.21 -7.65
N PHE A 167 -4.59 -18.70 -8.27
CA PHE A 167 -4.26 -18.96 -9.68
C PHE A 167 -2.80 -19.36 -9.83
N ASP A 168 -2.53 -20.27 -10.74
CA ASP A 168 -1.17 -20.64 -11.11
C ASP A 168 -0.54 -19.66 -12.11
N ASN A 169 -1.37 -18.94 -12.87
CA ASN A 169 -0.91 -18.00 -13.89
C ASN A 169 -1.78 -16.75 -13.94
N ALA A 170 -1.41 -15.74 -13.15
CA ALA A 170 -2.17 -14.50 -12.99
C ALA A 170 -1.29 -13.31 -12.64
N ALA A 171 -1.78 -12.10 -12.96
CA ALA A 171 -1.26 -10.85 -12.43
C ALA A 171 -2.43 -10.01 -11.88
N ILE A 172 -2.31 -9.59 -10.62
CA ILE A 172 -3.29 -8.75 -9.92
C ILE A 172 -2.61 -7.46 -9.51
N ASN A 173 -3.12 -6.35 -10.03
CA ASN A 173 -2.68 -5.00 -9.73
C ASN A 173 -3.77 -4.26 -8.95
N LEU A 174 -3.47 -3.86 -7.74
CA LEU A 174 -4.36 -3.09 -6.88
C LEU A 174 -3.76 -1.68 -6.65
N GLY A 175 -3.95 -0.79 -7.63
CA GLY A 175 -3.52 0.60 -7.52
C GLY A 175 -1.99 0.80 -7.52
N GLY A 176 -1.25 -0.05 -8.23
CA GLY A 176 0.21 0.00 -8.35
C GLY A 176 0.95 -1.04 -7.50
N ASP A 177 0.24 -1.79 -6.64
CA ASP A 177 0.78 -2.93 -5.90
C ASP A 177 0.36 -4.20 -6.64
N ILE A 178 1.35 -4.92 -7.17
CA ILE A 178 1.15 -6.00 -8.16
C ILE A 178 1.70 -7.30 -7.61
N ARG A 179 0.91 -8.36 -7.67
CA ARG A 179 1.36 -9.74 -7.55
C ARG A 179 1.29 -10.42 -8.92
N ALA A 180 2.39 -10.99 -9.36
CA ALA A 180 2.49 -11.77 -10.58
C ALA A 180 2.89 -13.21 -10.26
N ARG A 181 2.18 -14.19 -10.83
CA ARG A 181 2.45 -15.63 -10.71
C ARG A 181 2.45 -16.29 -12.08
N GLY A 182 3.31 -17.29 -12.23
CA GLY A 182 3.39 -18.13 -13.42
C GLY A 182 4.04 -17.46 -14.61
N GLU A 183 3.86 -18.08 -15.77
CA GLU A 183 4.60 -17.77 -17.00
C GLU A 183 4.04 -16.59 -17.80
N GLY A 184 2.92 -16.04 -17.37
CA GLY A 184 2.24 -14.99 -18.11
C GLY A 184 1.66 -15.46 -19.43
N PRO A 185 0.96 -14.57 -20.16
CA PRO A 185 0.24 -14.95 -21.36
C PRO A 185 1.13 -15.34 -22.55
N GLN A 186 2.44 -15.04 -22.49
CA GLN A 186 3.41 -15.32 -23.55
C GLN A 186 4.43 -16.40 -23.16
N GLY A 187 4.28 -17.04 -21.98
CA GLY A 187 5.17 -18.09 -21.50
C GLY A 187 6.55 -17.62 -21.04
N ARG A 188 6.77 -16.31 -20.85
CA ARG A 188 8.06 -15.74 -20.45
C ARG A 188 8.02 -14.91 -19.16
N GLY A 189 6.87 -14.82 -18.52
CA GLY A 189 6.60 -13.97 -17.38
C GLY A 189 5.67 -12.80 -17.72
N TRP A 190 5.58 -11.85 -16.80
CA TRP A 190 4.68 -10.70 -16.84
C TRP A 190 5.45 -9.42 -17.06
N ASP A 191 5.11 -8.67 -18.10
CA ASP A 191 5.71 -7.37 -18.40
C ASP A 191 5.04 -6.29 -17.54
N VAL A 192 5.81 -5.60 -16.70
CA VAL A 192 5.36 -4.57 -15.77
C VAL A 192 6.12 -3.27 -16.02
N ALA A 193 5.39 -2.17 -16.20
CA ALA A 193 5.97 -0.84 -16.29
C ALA A 193 6.40 -0.31 -14.92
N LEU A 194 7.57 0.29 -14.84
CA LEU A 194 8.13 0.94 -13.66
C LEU A 194 7.88 2.46 -13.67
N CYS A 195 8.16 3.14 -12.55
CA CYS A 195 7.92 4.57 -12.40
C CYS A 195 8.75 5.48 -13.32
N ASP A 196 9.83 4.97 -13.91
CA ASP A 196 10.68 5.67 -14.87
C ASP A 196 10.34 5.36 -16.34
N GLY A 197 9.25 4.62 -16.56
CA GLY A 197 8.77 4.23 -17.89
C GLY A 197 9.42 2.98 -18.50
N ARG A 198 10.45 2.43 -17.86
CA ARG A 198 11.01 1.12 -18.27
C ARG A 198 10.03 0.00 -18.00
N THR A 199 10.15 -1.08 -18.75
CA THR A 199 9.41 -2.31 -18.54
C THR A 199 10.35 -3.41 -18.07
N VAL A 200 9.93 -4.19 -17.09
CA VAL A 200 10.63 -5.38 -16.62
C VAL A 200 9.72 -6.60 -16.78
N THR A 201 10.31 -7.74 -17.10
CA THR A 201 9.58 -9.01 -17.10
C THR A 201 9.85 -9.72 -15.77
N VAL A 202 8.79 -10.08 -15.06
CA VAL A 202 8.85 -10.76 -13.76
C VAL A 202 8.08 -12.06 -13.77
N ARG A 203 8.47 -12.98 -12.89
CA ARG A 203 7.79 -14.25 -12.64
C ARG A 203 7.76 -14.50 -11.13
N ASP A 204 6.62 -14.95 -10.63
CA ASP A 204 6.43 -15.31 -9.22
C ASP A 204 6.91 -14.23 -8.23
N ALA A 205 6.65 -12.96 -8.55
CA ALA A 205 7.16 -11.81 -7.83
C ALA A 205 6.06 -10.80 -7.47
N GLY A 206 6.37 -9.94 -6.53
CA GLY A 206 5.61 -8.72 -6.24
C GLY A 206 6.33 -7.49 -6.75
N ILE A 207 5.58 -6.54 -7.26
CA ILE A 207 6.07 -5.23 -7.68
C ILE A 207 5.20 -4.16 -7.03
N ALA A 208 5.82 -3.14 -6.47
CA ALA A 208 5.09 -1.98 -5.99
C ALA A 208 5.78 -0.68 -6.39
N THR A 209 4.97 0.32 -6.67
CA THR A 209 5.46 1.68 -6.89
C THR A 209 4.85 2.60 -5.85
N SER A 210 5.68 3.13 -4.98
CA SER A 210 5.31 4.18 -4.03
C SER A 210 5.81 5.53 -4.51
N GLY A 211 4.99 6.58 -4.31
CA GLY A 211 5.37 7.93 -4.73
C GLY A 211 4.42 9.00 -4.24
N ILE A 212 4.89 10.25 -4.29
CA ILE A 212 4.18 11.42 -3.76
C ILE A 212 3.11 11.99 -4.71
N SER A 213 3.13 11.61 -5.99
CA SER A 213 2.25 12.17 -7.03
C SER A 213 0.86 11.53 -7.06
N GLY A 214 0.72 10.27 -6.65
CA GLY A 214 -0.52 9.49 -6.77
C GLY A 214 -1.66 10.02 -5.89
N ARG A 215 -1.36 10.50 -4.68
CA ARG A 215 -2.30 11.10 -3.74
C ARG A 215 -1.69 12.38 -3.18
N ARG A 216 -1.84 13.45 -3.94
CA ARG A 216 -1.33 14.78 -3.61
C ARG A 216 -2.47 15.80 -3.62
N TRP A 217 -2.44 16.75 -2.69
CA TRP A 217 -3.36 17.88 -2.56
C TRP A 217 -2.56 19.18 -2.29
N PRO A 218 -3.17 20.39 -2.32
CA PRO A 218 -2.48 21.69 -2.14
C PRO A 218 -1.83 21.81 -0.77
N GLY A 219 -1.61 21.07 0.08
CA GLY A 219 -0.93 21.15 1.39
C GLY A 219 0.05 20.02 1.63
N GLY A 220 0.05 18.97 0.76
CA GLY A 220 0.90 17.81 1.01
C GLY A 220 0.56 16.60 0.16
N HIS A 221 0.96 15.46 0.64
CA HIS A 221 0.71 14.14 0.06
C HIS A 221 0.62 13.07 1.16
N HIS A 222 0.17 11.89 0.80
CA HIS A 222 -0.19 10.82 1.73
C HIS A 222 0.98 10.07 2.39
N LEU A 223 2.22 10.27 1.95
CA LEU A 223 3.38 9.63 2.58
C LEU A 223 3.87 10.49 3.75
N ILE A 224 3.41 10.15 4.95
CA ILE A 224 3.87 10.78 6.20
C ILE A 224 5.19 10.12 6.62
N ASP A 225 6.17 10.94 6.98
CA ASP A 225 7.39 10.48 7.64
C ASP A 225 7.11 10.31 9.13
N PRO A 226 7.12 9.09 9.68
CA PRO A 226 6.80 8.89 11.10
C PRO A 226 7.81 9.54 12.05
N ARG A 227 9.01 9.84 11.57
CA ARG A 227 10.06 10.50 12.35
C ARG A 227 9.78 12.00 12.60
N THR A 228 8.96 12.59 11.73
CA THR A 228 8.66 14.02 11.76
C THR A 228 7.15 14.31 11.89
N GLY A 229 6.30 13.32 11.61
CA GLY A 229 4.85 13.46 11.62
C GLY A 229 4.27 14.36 10.52
N VAL A 230 5.04 14.65 9.47
CA VAL A 230 4.59 15.48 8.35
C VAL A 230 4.82 14.76 7.00
N PRO A 231 4.18 15.22 5.90
CA PRO A 231 4.47 14.69 4.57
C PRO A 231 5.97 14.74 4.24
N ALA A 232 6.50 13.61 3.77
CA ALA A 232 7.93 13.42 3.54
C ALA A 232 8.48 14.37 2.46
N SER A 233 9.70 14.89 2.67
CA SER A 233 10.44 15.70 1.70
C SER A 233 11.84 15.12 1.52
N THR A 234 11.95 14.03 0.75
CA THR A 234 13.15 13.18 0.65
C THR A 234 13.86 13.27 -0.70
N GLY A 235 13.40 14.16 -1.58
CA GLY A 235 13.95 14.28 -2.94
C GLY A 235 13.54 13.13 -3.88
N ILE A 236 12.57 12.28 -3.48
CA ILE A 236 12.07 11.19 -4.30
C ILE A 236 10.62 11.48 -4.71
N THR A 237 10.33 11.38 -5.99
CA THR A 237 8.96 11.44 -6.52
C THR A 237 8.29 10.08 -6.54
N ALA A 238 9.00 9.05 -6.94
CA ALA A 238 8.51 7.66 -6.94
C ALA A 238 9.66 6.65 -6.87
N VAL A 239 9.37 5.47 -6.34
CA VAL A 239 10.27 4.30 -6.31
C VAL A 239 9.49 3.07 -6.72
N SER A 240 10.03 2.28 -7.64
CA SER A 240 9.54 0.93 -7.97
C SER A 240 10.48 -0.12 -7.39
N VAL A 241 9.91 -1.06 -6.65
CA VAL A 241 10.62 -2.15 -5.99
C VAL A 241 10.03 -3.48 -6.44
N ILE A 242 10.89 -4.47 -6.70
CA ILE A 242 10.51 -5.86 -6.92
C ILE A 242 10.94 -6.68 -5.70
N ALA A 243 10.05 -7.51 -5.21
CA ALA A 243 10.27 -8.39 -4.06
C ALA A 243 9.58 -9.75 -4.27
N VAL A 244 9.73 -10.65 -3.31
CA VAL A 244 9.13 -12.00 -3.37
C VAL A 244 7.61 -12.01 -3.43
N ASN A 245 6.96 -10.96 -2.91
CA ASN A 245 5.50 -10.78 -2.95
C ASN A 245 5.12 -9.30 -2.95
N ALA A 246 3.86 -8.99 -3.21
CA ALA A 246 3.37 -7.61 -3.37
C ALA A 246 3.39 -6.83 -2.05
N LEU A 247 3.04 -7.46 -0.94
CA LEU A 247 3.11 -6.84 0.38
C LEU A 247 4.53 -6.36 0.70
N ARG A 248 5.53 -7.24 0.52
CA ARG A 248 6.92 -6.88 0.77
C ARG A 248 7.41 -5.76 -0.16
N ALA A 249 7.02 -5.82 -1.44
CA ALA A 249 7.33 -4.76 -2.40
C ALA A 249 6.71 -3.41 -1.99
N GLU A 250 5.44 -3.41 -1.56
CA GLU A 250 4.72 -2.21 -1.10
C GLU A 250 5.40 -1.58 0.12
N VAL A 251 5.73 -2.38 1.14
CA VAL A 251 6.44 -1.91 2.34
C VAL A 251 7.81 -1.33 1.99
N LEU A 252 8.58 -2.05 1.18
CA LEU A 252 9.93 -1.63 0.82
C LEU A 252 9.94 -0.41 -0.10
N ALA A 253 9.00 -0.28 -1.03
CA ALA A 253 8.88 0.91 -1.87
C ALA A 253 8.54 2.17 -1.05
N LYS A 254 7.64 2.06 -0.05
CA LYS A 254 7.34 3.16 0.88
C LYS A 254 8.55 3.52 1.74
N GLY A 255 9.19 2.52 2.36
CA GLY A 255 10.38 2.74 3.16
C GLY A 255 11.48 3.44 2.36
N ALA A 256 11.70 3.03 1.11
CA ALA A 256 12.67 3.66 0.21
C ALA A 256 12.33 5.13 -0.10
N CYS A 257 11.04 5.45 -0.30
CA CYS A 257 10.60 6.85 -0.43
C CYS A 257 10.90 7.68 0.81
N LEU A 258 10.71 7.10 2.00
CA LEU A 258 10.84 7.79 3.29
C LEU A 258 12.29 7.92 3.75
N ILE A 259 13.16 6.96 3.42
CA ILE A 259 14.59 7.03 3.80
C ILE A 259 15.37 8.03 2.93
N GLY A 260 14.89 8.30 1.72
CA GLY A 260 15.49 9.27 0.81
C GLY A 260 16.45 8.68 -0.22
N ALA A 261 16.71 9.45 -1.28
CA ALA A 261 17.40 8.99 -2.48
C ALA A 261 18.83 8.47 -2.22
N SER A 262 19.57 9.12 -1.32
CA SER A 262 20.96 8.75 -1.00
C SER A 262 21.07 7.41 -0.27
N ALA A 263 20.07 7.03 0.52
CA ALA A 263 20.08 5.83 1.34
C ALA A 263 19.21 4.69 0.77
N ALA A 264 18.28 4.97 -0.13
CA ALA A 264 17.30 4.00 -0.61
C ALA A 264 17.94 2.72 -1.17
N GLY A 265 19.01 2.84 -1.96
CA GLY A 265 19.67 1.69 -2.57
C GLY A 265 20.27 0.73 -1.55
N SER A 266 21.10 1.22 -0.64
CA SER A 266 21.74 0.41 0.41
C SER A 266 20.71 -0.12 1.41
N TRP A 267 19.70 0.67 1.74
CA TRP A 267 18.62 0.28 2.64
C TRP A 267 17.79 -0.89 2.08
N LEU A 268 17.46 -0.86 0.78
CA LEU A 268 16.76 -1.96 0.09
C LEU A 268 17.65 -3.21 0.00
N GLN A 269 18.91 -3.05 -0.35
CA GLN A 269 19.87 -4.16 -0.45
C GLN A 269 20.01 -4.91 0.88
N ALA A 270 20.10 -4.19 2.00
CA ALA A 270 20.14 -4.78 3.33
C ALA A 270 18.89 -5.61 3.68
N ARG A 271 17.78 -5.39 2.96
CA ARG A 271 16.49 -6.12 3.11
C ARG A 271 16.23 -7.14 2.02
N GLY A 272 17.26 -7.49 1.24
CA GLY A 272 17.18 -8.48 0.17
C GLY A 272 16.32 -8.03 -1.00
N ALA A 273 16.23 -6.72 -1.24
CA ALA A 273 15.50 -6.14 -2.37
C ALA A 273 16.40 -5.18 -3.15
N ALA A 274 15.99 -4.85 -4.38
CA ALA A 274 16.67 -3.87 -5.19
C ALA A 274 15.71 -2.74 -5.60
N CYS A 275 16.25 -1.52 -5.67
CA CYS A 275 15.58 -0.41 -6.32
C CYS A 275 15.67 -0.63 -7.84
N HIS A 276 14.52 -0.88 -8.48
CA HIS A 276 14.48 -1.08 -9.93
C HIS A 276 14.28 0.21 -10.70
N ALA A 277 13.58 1.18 -10.10
CA ALA A 277 13.43 2.51 -10.67
C ALA A 277 13.27 3.54 -9.54
N LEU A 278 13.91 4.67 -9.68
CA LEU A 278 13.82 5.81 -8.78
C LEU A 278 13.65 7.07 -9.63
N ALA A 279 12.53 7.76 -9.42
CA ALA A 279 12.28 9.05 -10.03
C ALA A 279 12.62 10.17 -9.01
N PRO A 280 13.69 10.94 -9.22
CA PRO A 280 14.04 12.05 -8.34
C PRO A 280 13.01 13.17 -8.45
N SER A 281 12.87 13.95 -7.38
CA SER A 281 12.10 15.19 -7.43
C SER A 281 12.92 16.23 -8.20
N THR A 282 12.25 16.93 -9.11
CA THR A 282 12.82 18.11 -9.78
C THR A 282 12.73 19.37 -8.90
N VAL A 283 12.11 19.27 -7.72
CA VAL A 283 11.98 20.34 -6.73
C VAL A 283 13.06 20.13 -5.68
N GLU A 284 13.95 21.09 -5.50
CA GLU A 284 14.92 21.07 -4.40
C GLU A 284 14.19 20.93 -3.06
N PRO A 285 14.72 20.11 -2.13
CA PRO A 285 14.17 20.05 -0.78
C PRO A 285 14.24 21.46 -0.16
N ALA A 286 13.13 21.90 0.43
CA ALA A 286 13.10 23.15 1.16
C ALA A 286 14.16 23.08 2.28
N ALA A 287 15.08 24.04 2.29
CA ALA A 287 16.14 24.18 3.27
C ALA A 287 15.59 24.46 4.68
#